data_0b904b97f148f5f44b00750003ce8cc4
#
_entry.id   0b904b97f148f5f44b00750003ce8cc4
#
_cell.length_a   1.000
_cell.length_b   1.000
_cell.length_c   1.000
_cell.angle_alpha   90.00
_cell.angle_beta   90.00
_cell.angle_gamma   90.00
#
_symmetry.space_group_name_H-M   'P 1'
#
loop_
_entity.id
_entity.type
_entity.pdbx_description
1 polymer ?
#
loop_
_entity_poly.entity_id
_entity_poly.type
_entity_poly.pdbx_seq_one_letter_code
_entity_poly.pdbx_strand_id
1 'polypeptide(L)'
;MRGLGSAAAAAIGLLTGAAVTLVAQRTTLDALHARIELLEQAAQTQRQANLAHQQRLHWELLSKAMDDPELAEVLDAYEGTVSPRKQRQFLFTNALYTNALCYYRMGNITREEFFGFARGWLQHPIFREYWYATRPHRAALISTSEEAQIGLMVEDLLAQLEETDTDEWWVVGEPPSE
;
A
#
# COMPACT_ATOMS: atom_id res chain seq x y z
N MET A 1 60.57 -47.70 14.57
CA MET A 1 59.96 -46.35 14.76
C MET A 1 59.54 -45.73 13.40
N ARG A 2 58.62 -46.32 12.65
CA ARG A 2 58.10 -45.83 11.33
C ARG A 2 56.59 -45.58 11.26
N GLY A 3 55.85 -45.72 12.37
CA GLY A 3 54.38 -45.60 12.35
C GLY A 3 53.83 -44.24 12.77
N LEU A 4 54.53 -43.42 13.55
CA LEU A 4 54.00 -42.17 14.12
C LEU A 4 53.94 -41.01 13.10
N GLY A 5 54.84 -40.98 12.08
CA GLY A 5 54.82 -39.91 11.07
C GLY A 5 53.67 -40.01 10.06
N SER A 6 53.21 -41.22 9.74
CA SER A 6 52.13 -41.45 8.78
C SER A 6 50.74 -41.08 9.36
N ALA A 7 50.49 -41.31 10.67
CA ALA A 7 49.26 -40.95 11.32
C ALA A 7 49.11 -39.42 11.50
N ALA A 8 50.20 -38.72 11.81
CA ALA A 8 50.19 -37.25 11.95
C ALA A 8 49.95 -36.55 10.60
N ALA A 9 50.54 -37.04 9.51
CA ALA A 9 50.35 -36.49 8.15
C ALA A 9 48.90 -36.69 7.66
N ALA A 10 48.30 -37.86 7.95
CA ALA A 10 46.88 -38.13 7.62
C ALA A 10 45.93 -37.25 8.43
N ALA A 11 46.15 -36.98 9.71
CA ALA A 11 45.33 -36.12 10.53
C ALA A 11 45.42 -34.65 10.08
N ILE A 12 46.60 -34.15 9.69
CA ILE A 12 46.77 -32.77 9.18
C ILE A 12 46.04 -32.65 7.80
N GLY A 13 46.09 -33.64 6.94
CA GLY A 13 45.41 -33.63 5.65
C GLY A 13 43.87 -33.62 5.79
N LEU A 14 43.32 -34.33 6.78
CA LEU A 14 41.90 -34.33 7.07
C LEU A 14 41.42 -33.00 7.65
N LEU A 15 42.16 -32.36 8.53
CA LEU A 15 41.86 -31.08 9.13
C LEU A 15 41.90 -29.93 8.11
N THR A 16 42.92 -29.93 7.21
CA THR A 16 42.99 -28.94 6.13
C THR A 16 41.90 -29.11 5.09
N GLY A 17 41.55 -30.35 4.73
CA GLY A 17 40.45 -30.66 3.85
C GLY A 17 39.08 -30.19 4.43
N ALA A 18 38.84 -30.47 5.70
CA ALA A 18 37.62 -30.03 6.39
C ALA A 18 37.52 -28.50 6.46
N ALA A 19 38.64 -27.81 6.78
CA ALA A 19 38.68 -26.35 6.83
C ALA A 19 38.36 -25.70 5.46
N VAL A 20 38.94 -26.20 4.38
CA VAL A 20 38.70 -25.72 3.01
C VAL A 20 37.23 -25.94 2.62
N THR A 21 36.65 -27.09 2.98
CA THR A 21 35.25 -27.41 2.69
C THR A 21 34.32 -26.46 3.44
N LEU A 22 34.58 -26.17 4.73
CA LEU A 22 33.81 -25.22 5.53
C LEU A 22 33.87 -23.80 4.98
N VAL A 23 35.05 -23.34 4.56
CA VAL A 23 35.20 -22.02 3.92
C VAL A 23 34.43 -21.97 2.60
N ALA A 24 34.54 -23.00 1.75
CA ALA A 24 33.79 -23.06 0.49
C ALA A 24 32.27 -23.09 0.71
N GLN A 25 31.80 -23.82 1.72
CA GLN A 25 30.37 -23.81 2.08
C GLN A 25 29.92 -22.43 2.57
N ARG A 26 30.72 -21.76 3.39
CA ARG A 26 30.40 -20.41 3.90
C ARG A 26 30.32 -19.39 2.76
N THR A 27 31.29 -19.39 1.84
CA THR A 27 31.25 -18.49 0.68
C THR A 27 30.05 -18.76 -0.23
N THR A 28 29.63 -20.03 -0.37
CA THR A 28 28.44 -20.41 -1.13
C THR A 28 27.17 -19.90 -0.44
N LEU A 29 27.07 -20.04 0.89
CA LEU A 29 25.93 -19.52 1.67
C LEU A 29 25.88 -18.00 1.59
N ASP A 30 26.98 -17.30 1.73
CA ASP A 30 27.04 -15.84 1.62
C ASP A 30 26.61 -15.37 0.22
N ALA A 31 27.02 -16.06 -0.84
CA ALA A 31 26.62 -15.78 -2.20
C ALA A 31 25.11 -16.04 -2.42
N LEU A 32 24.54 -17.11 -1.81
CA LEU A 32 23.11 -17.39 -1.87
C LEU A 32 22.29 -16.32 -1.11
N HIS A 33 22.73 -15.90 0.06
CA HIS A 33 22.08 -14.82 0.81
C HIS A 33 22.06 -13.52 -0.01
N ALA A 34 23.20 -13.09 -0.56
CA ALA A 34 23.26 -11.92 -1.42
C ALA A 34 22.33 -12.02 -2.64
N ARG A 35 22.18 -13.22 -3.21
CA ARG A 35 21.27 -13.44 -4.33
C ARG A 35 19.81 -13.38 -3.90
N ILE A 36 19.46 -13.87 -2.71
CA ILE A 36 18.10 -13.77 -2.15
C ILE A 36 17.76 -12.31 -1.94
N GLU A 37 18.64 -11.53 -1.31
CA GLU A 37 18.43 -10.09 -1.08
C GLU A 37 18.20 -9.31 -2.37
N LEU A 38 18.99 -9.59 -3.42
CA LEU A 38 18.82 -9.00 -4.74
C LEU A 38 17.47 -9.36 -5.38
N LEU A 39 17.02 -10.61 -5.24
CA LEU A 39 15.73 -11.06 -5.76
C LEU A 39 14.56 -10.44 -5.00
N GLU A 40 14.66 -10.31 -3.68
CA GLU A 40 13.66 -9.63 -2.86
C GLU A 40 13.54 -8.15 -3.22
N GLN A 41 14.67 -7.46 -3.39
CA GLN A 41 14.70 -6.07 -3.82
C GLN A 41 14.12 -5.90 -5.23
N ALA A 42 14.46 -6.78 -6.17
CA ALA A 42 13.90 -6.76 -7.52
C ALA A 42 12.39 -7.01 -7.51
N ALA A 43 11.91 -7.97 -6.70
CA ALA A 43 10.49 -8.25 -6.54
C ALA A 43 9.72 -7.06 -5.94
N GLN A 44 10.30 -6.37 -4.96
CA GLN A 44 9.71 -5.17 -4.37
C GLN A 44 9.62 -4.03 -5.38
N THR A 45 10.70 -3.77 -6.12
CA THR A 45 10.73 -2.76 -7.19
C THR A 45 9.67 -3.06 -8.26
N GLN A 46 9.53 -4.33 -8.65
CA GLN A 46 8.51 -4.74 -9.62
C GLN A 46 7.09 -4.56 -9.09
N ARG A 47 6.84 -4.84 -7.81
CA ARG A 47 5.52 -4.60 -7.18
C ARG A 47 5.17 -3.11 -7.19
N GLN A 48 6.11 -2.23 -6.84
CA GLN A 48 5.91 -0.78 -6.87
C GLN A 48 5.63 -0.28 -8.29
N ALA A 49 6.38 -0.75 -9.28
CA ALA A 49 6.16 -0.41 -10.68
C ALA A 49 4.78 -0.86 -11.18
N ASN A 50 4.32 -2.05 -10.78
CA ASN A 50 2.99 -2.56 -11.13
C ASN A 50 1.89 -1.72 -10.47
N LEU A 51 2.03 -1.33 -9.19
CA LEU A 51 1.08 -0.45 -8.51
C LEU A 51 0.98 0.90 -9.21
N ALA A 52 2.11 1.53 -9.53
CA ALA A 52 2.13 2.80 -10.26
C ALA A 52 1.48 2.69 -11.64
N HIS A 53 1.72 1.59 -12.35
CA HIS A 53 1.09 1.33 -13.65
C HIS A 53 -0.43 1.16 -13.53
N GLN A 54 -0.92 0.38 -12.56
CA GLN A 54 -2.34 0.19 -12.30
C GLN A 54 -3.02 1.52 -11.93
N GLN A 55 -2.37 2.33 -11.09
CA GLN A 55 -2.87 3.66 -10.73
C GLN A 55 -3.00 4.58 -11.93
N ARG A 56 -2.02 4.56 -12.84
CA ARG A 56 -2.09 5.32 -14.08
C ARG A 56 -3.26 4.90 -14.95
N LEU A 57 -3.46 3.59 -15.15
CA LEU A 57 -4.60 3.08 -15.92
C LEU A 57 -5.94 3.46 -15.28
N HIS A 58 -6.03 3.37 -13.97
CA HIS A 58 -7.22 3.77 -13.23
C HIS A 58 -7.51 5.27 -13.42
N TRP A 59 -6.49 6.11 -13.30
CA TRP A 59 -6.60 7.55 -13.56
C TRP A 59 -7.03 7.85 -15.01
N GLU A 60 -6.47 7.16 -15.99
CA GLU A 60 -6.85 7.33 -17.40
C GLU A 60 -8.33 6.98 -17.65
N LEU A 61 -8.86 5.92 -17.00
CA LEU A 61 -10.27 5.57 -17.07
C LEU A 61 -11.18 6.64 -16.44
N LEU A 62 -10.84 7.09 -15.23
CA LEU A 62 -11.60 8.13 -14.54
C LEU A 62 -11.56 9.46 -15.31
N SER A 63 -10.42 9.83 -15.87
CA SER A 63 -10.28 11.06 -16.69
C SER A 63 -11.20 11.02 -17.90
N LYS A 64 -11.25 9.92 -18.65
CA LYS A 64 -12.16 9.75 -19.78
C LYS A 64 -13.63 9.87 -19.36
N ALA A 65 -14.00 9.24 -18.23
CA ALA A 65 -15.36 9.32 -17.73
C ALA A 65 -15.72 10.72 -17.18
N MET A 66 -14.77 11.48 -16.69
CA MET A 66 -14.99 12.89 -16.33
C MET A 66 -15.25 13.79 -17.54
N ASP A 67 -14.69 13.47 -18.69
CA ASP A 67 -14.83 14.22 -19.92
C ASP A 67 -16.07 13.80 -20.74
N ASP A 68 -16.54 12.57 -20.57
CA ASP A 68 -17.64 11.97 -21.32
C ASP A 68 -18.74 11.43 -20.38
N PRO A 69 -19.93 12.07 -20.34
CA PRO A 69 -21.02 11.64 -19.49
C PRO A 69 -21.53 10.21 -19.80
N GLU A 70 -21.49 9.76 -21.05
CA GLU A 70 -21.93 8.41 -21.41
C GLU A 70 -20.98 7.35 -20.82
N LEU A 71 -19.67 7.65 -20.78
CA LEU A 71 -18.69 6.78 -20.10
C LEU A 71 -18.82 6.86 -18.58
N ALA A 72 -19.22 8.02 -18.05
CA ALA A 72 -19.46 8.17 -16.63
C ALA A 72 -20.62 7.28 -16.15
N GLU A 73 -21.68 7.13 -16.96
CA GLU A 73 -22.80 6.26 -16.64
C GLU A 73 -22.40 4.78 -16.51
N VAL A 74 -21.40 4.32 -17.24
CA VAL A 74 -20.86 2.95 -17.13
C VAL A 74 -20.20 2.71 -15.77
N LEU A 75 -19.65 3.76 -15.18
CA LEU A 75 -19.00 3.73 -13.87
C LEU A 75 -19.96 4.11 -12.73
N ASP A 76 -21.24 4.35 -13.04
CA ASP A 76 -22.23 4.71 -12.03
C ASP A 76 -22.60 3.48 -11.18
N ALA A 77 -21.93 3.39 -10.06
CA ALA A 77 -22.10 2.35 -9.07
C ALA A 77 -22.46 2.98 -7.70
N TYR A 78 -23.05 4.18 -7.72
CA TYR A 78 -23.40 4.91 -6.51
C TYR A 78 -24.78 4.51 -6.00
N GLU A 79 -24.97 4.58 -4.71
CA GLU A 79 -26.28 4.39 -4.11
C GLU A 79 -27.16 5.63 -4.40
N GLY A 80 -28.26 5.43 -5.14
CA GLY A 80 -29.20 6.48 -5.51
C GLY A 80 -28.88 7.18 -6.85
N THR A 81 -29.75 8.12 -7.24
CA THR A 81 -29.58 8.89 -8.48
C THR A 81 -28.62 10.05 -8.30
N VAL A 82 -27.56 10.07 -9.06
CA VAL A 82 -26.54 11.12 -9.04
C VAL A 82 -26.63 11.98 -10.30
N SER A 83 -26.64 13.31 -10.17
CA SER A 83 -26.63 14.17 -11.35
C SER A 83 -25.30 14.10 -12.09
N PRO A 84 -25.25 14.32 -13.43
CA PRO A 84 -24.00 14.25 -14.20
C PRO A 84 -22.88 15.15 -13.66
N ARG A 85 -23.23 16.34 -13.14
CA ARG A 85 -22.27 17.22 -12.49
C ARG A 85 -21.68 16.59 -11.24
N LYS A 86 -22.51 16.01 -10.38
CA LYS A 86 -22.09 15.38 -9.13
C LYS A 86 -21.31 14.11 -9.40
N GLN A 87 -21.70 13.34 -10.41
CA GLN A 87 -20.98 12.15 -10.85
C GLN A 87 -19.55 12.49 -11.28
N ARG A 88 -19.34 13.57 -12.05
CA ARG A 88 -17.99 14.06 -12.37
C ARG A 88 -17.20 14.44 -11.13
N GLN A 89 -17.83 15.10 -10.16
CA GLN A 89 -17.18 15.43 -8.88
C GLN A 89 -16.81 14.18 -8.09
N PHE A 90 -17.66 13.17 -8.08
CA PHE A 90 -17.39 11.89 -7.42
C PHE A 90 -16.25 11.12 -8.09
N LEU A 91 -16.18 11.09 -9.42
CA LEU A 91 -15.05 10.50 -10.15
C LEU A 91 -13.74 11.17 -9.80
N PHE A 92 -13.73 12.51 -9.69
CA PHE A 92 -12.54 13.25 -9.25
C PHE A 92 -12.17 12.98 -7.80
N THR A 93 -13.17 12.88 -6.91
CA THR A 93 -12.97 12.52 -5.50
C THR A 93 -12.39 11.10 -5.37
N ASN A 94 -12.89 10.15 -6.18
CA ASN A 94 -12.32 8.80 -6.27
C ASN A 94 -10.84 8.85 -6.66
N ALA A 95 -10.52 9.63 -7.69
CA ALA A 95 -9.15 9.79 -8.15
C ALA A 95 -8.21 10.35 -7.08
N LEU A 96 -8.65 11.35 -6.31
CA LEU A 96 -7.88 11.90 -5.18
C LEU A 96 -7.64 10.87 -4.10
N TYR A 97 -8.69 10.17 -3.67
CA TYR A 97 -8.61 9.14 -2.64
C TYR A 97 -7.70 7.98 -3.05
N THR A 98 -7.93 7.42 -4.24
CA THR A 98 -7.16 6.27 -4.72
C THR A 98 -5.70 6.63 -5.01
N ASN A 99 -5.41 7.88 -5.40
CA ASN A 99 -4.05 8.37 -5.57
C ASN A 99 -3.29 8.43 -4.23
N ALA A 100 -3.91 8.95 -3.19
CA ALA A 100 -3.30 8.96 -1.85
C ALA A 100 -3.14 7.54 -1.29
N LEU A 101 -4.12 6.65 -1.51
CA LEU A 101 -4.02 5.25 -1.13
C LEU A 101 -2.85 4.55 -1.85
N CYS A 102 -2.63 4.87 -3.14
CA CYS A 102 -1.46 4.38 -3.88
C CYS A 102 -0.15 4.89 -3.27
N TYR A 103 -0.08 6.17 -2.89
CA TYR A 103 1.10 6.75 -2.24
C TYR A 103 1.38 6.08 -0.88
N TYR A 104 0.34 5.82 -0.10
CA TYR A 104 0.46 5.07 1.14
C TYR A 104 0.99 3.66 0.92
N ARG A 105 0.44 2.90 -0.03
CA ARG A 105 0.88 1.55 -0.38
C ARG A 105 2.32 1.49 -0.92
N MET A 106 2.79 2.56 -1.54
CA MET A 106 4.17 2.67 -1.99
C MET A 106 5.13 3.12 -0.87
N GLY A 107 4.61 3.49 0.30
CA GLY A 107 5.40 4.01 1.41
C GLY A 107 5.87 5.47 1.22
N ASN A 108 5.25 6.20 0.28
CA ASN A 108 5.57 7.61 0.03
C ASN A 108 4.94 8.56 1.05
N ILE A 109 3.86 8.11 1.70
CA ILE A 109 3.22 8.81 2.82
C ILE A 109 2.95 7.81 3.95
N THR A 110 2.98 8.31 5.17
CA THR A 110 2.62 7.55 6.37
C THR A 110 1.10 7.49 6.56
N ARG A 111 0.66 6.68 7.53
CA ARG A 111 -0.75 6.62 7.92
C ARG A 111 -1.23 7.95 8.51
N GLU A 112 -0.39 8.64 9.28
CA GLU A 112 -0.67 9.95 9.86
C GLU A 112 -0.81 11.03 8.79
N GLU A 113 0.01 11.00 7.76
CA GLU A 113 -0.10 11.92 6.62
C GLU A 113 -1.39 11.66 5.83
N PHE A 114 -1.74 10.38 5.61
CA PHE A 114 -3.02 10.02 4.98
C PHE A 114 -4.20 10.52 5.83
N PHE A 115 -4.15 10.34 7.16
CA PHE A 115 -5.14 10.87 8.10
C PHE A 115 -5.28 12.39 7.96
N GLY A 116 -4.18 13.13 7.84
CA GLY A 116 -4.19 14.57 7.60
C GLY A 116 -4.90 14.96 6.30
N PHE A 117 -4.66 14.23 5.21
CA PHE A 117 -5.37 14.43 3.94
C PHE A 117 -6.86 14.15 4.07
N ALA A 118 -7.23 13.02 4.70
CA ALA A 118 -8.63 12.64 4.89
C ALA A 118 -9.41 13.69 5.70
N ARG A 119 -8.81 14.24 6.77
CA ARG A 119 -9.40 15.35 7.53
C ARG A 119 -9.66 16.58 6.67
N GLY A 120 -8.71 16.95 5.80
CA GLY A 120 -8.88 18.07 4.86
C GLY A 120 -10.01 17.83 3.86
N TRP A 121 -10.09 16.64 3.30
CA TRP A 121 -11.14 16.29 2.32
C TRP A 121 -12.53 16.25 2.92
N LEU A 122 -12.67 15.73 4.15
CA LEU A 122 -13.96 15.64 4.85
C LEU A 122 -14.58 17.01 5.19
N GLN A 123 -13.79 18.11 5.12
CA GLN A 123 -14.34 19.46 5.21
C GLN A 123 -15.21 19.79 3.98
N HIS A 124 -14.94 19.18 2.83
CA HIS A 124 -15.68 19.46 1.61
C HIS A 124 -16.95 18.59 1.52
N PRO A 125 -18.16 19.19 1.35
CA PRO A 125 -19.41 18.45 1.30
C PRO A 125 -19.43 17.33 0.26
N ILE A 126 -18.85 17.57 -0.94
CA ILE A 126 -18.82 16.59 -2.03
C ILE A 126 -18.02 15.33 -1.63
N PHE A 127 -16.95 15.48 -0.85
CA PHE A 127 -16.20 14.32 -0.38
C PHE A 127 -17.04 13.47 0.58
N ARG A 128 -17.77 14.11 1.52
CA ARG A 128 -18.68 13.40 2.44
C ARG A 128 -19.78 12.68 1.68
N GLU A 129 -20.43 13.37 0.72
CA GLU A 129 -21.47 12.77 -0.12
C GLU A 129 -20.93 11.57 -0.95
N TYR A 130 -19.74 11.70 -1.55
CA TYR A 130 -19.06 10.60 -2.22
C TYR A 130 -18.81 9.44 -1.26
N TRP A 131 -18.34 9.75 -0.06
CA TRP A 131 -18.02 8.73 0.94
C TRP A 131 -19.26 7.92 1.34
N TYR A 132 -20.40 8.57 1.51
CA TYR A 132 -21.68 7.89 1.74
C TYR A 132 -22.12 7.07 0.53
N ALA A 133 -22.13 7.66 -0.65
CA ALA A 133 -22.58 7.01 -1.88
C ALA A 133 -21.79 5.75 -2.26
N THR A 134 -20.53 5.65 -1.81
CA THR A 134 -19.65 4.50 -2.07
C THR A 134 -19.53 3.53 -0.90
N ARG A 135 -20.29 3.70 0.18
CA ARG A 135 -20.27 2.81 1.35
C ARG A 135 -20.49 1.33 1.00
N PRO A 136 -21.43 0.96 0.10
CA PRO A 136 -21.63 -0.44 -0.27
C PRO A 136 -20.38 -1.08 -0.90
N HIS A 137 -19.61 -0.33 -1.70
CA HIS A 137 -18.37 -0.84 -2.30
C HIS A 137 -17.31 -1.12 -1.25
N ARG A 138 -17.14 -0.23 -0.28
CA ARG A 138 -16.19 -0.42 0.81
C ARG A 138 -16.56 -1.58 1.71
N ALA A 139 -17.86 -1.81 1.91
CA ALA A 139 -18.35 -2.95 2.69
C ALA A 139 -18.04 -4.32 2.03
N ALA A 140 -17.80 -4.35 0.72
CA ALA A 140 -17.42 -5.55 -0.01
C ALA A 140 -15.90 -5.85 0.03
N LEU A 141 -15.09 -4.95 0.57
CA LEU A 141 -13.65 -5.15 0.69
C LEU A 141 -13.32 -6.25 1.70
N ILE A 142 -12.21 -6.94 1.47
CA ILE A 142 -11.64 -7.87 2.44
C ILE A 142 -11.23 -7.06 3.69
N SER A 143 -11.80 -7.38 4.84
CA SER A 143 -11.63 -6.60 6.09
C SER A 143 -10.17 -6.44 6.55
N THR A 144 -9.30 -7.37 6.17
CA THR A 144 -7.85 -7.34 6.48
C THR A 144 -7.03 -6.61 5.43
N SER A 145 -7.63 -6.08 4.36
CA SER A 145 -6.91 -5.31 3.36
C SER A 145 -6.53 -3.93 3.89
N GLU A 146 -5.40 -3.38 3.42
CA GLU A 146 -4.98 -2.01 3.75
C GLU A 146 -6.04 -0.97 3.37
N GLU A 147 -6.73 -1.18 2.25
CA GLU A 147 -7.81 -0.31 1.80
C GLU A 147 -8.99 -0.30 2.77
N ALA A 148 -9.39 -1.47 3.29
CA ALA A 148 -10.43 -1.56 4.29
C ALA A 148 -10.02 -0.87 5.60
N GLN A 149 -8.77 -1.04 6.05
CA GLN A 149 -8.26 -0.42 7.27
C GLN A 149 -8.19 1.12 7.14
N ILE A 150 -7.74 1.63 6.01
CA ILE A 150 -7.77 3.08 5.72
C ILE A 150 -9.22 3.57 5.62
N GLY A 151 -10.10 2.79 4.99
CA GLY A 151 -11.52 3.10 4.89
C GLY A 151 -12.20 3.24 6.25
N LEU A 152 -11.90 2.35 7.20
CA LEU A 152 -12.41 2.45 8.58
C LEU A 152 -11.91 3.72 9.27
N MET A 153 -10.64 4.07 9.11
CA MET A 153 -10.09 5.31 9.67
C MET A 153 -10.82 6.55 9.13
N VAL A 154 -11.15 6.59 7.85
CA VAL A 154 -11.91 7.71 7.26
C VAL A 154 -13.36 7.72 7.75
N GLU A 155 -13.98 6.55 7.95
CA GLU A 155 -15.32 6.43 8.53
C GLU A 155 -15.37 6.95 9.96
N ASP A 156 -14.37 6.61 10.79
CA ASP A 156 -14.23 7.12 12.16
C ASP A 156 -14.05 8.64 12.19
N LEU A 157 -13.25 9.19 11.28
CA LEU A 157 -13.10 10.63 11.13
C LEU A 157 -14.41 11.32 10.75
N LEU A 158 -15.18 10.72 9.85
CA LEU A 158 -16.47 11.26 9.46
C LEU A 158 -17.47 11.24 10.62
N ALA A 159 -17.52 10.15 11.39
CA ALA A 159 -18.37 10.05 12.56
C ALA A 159 -18.00 11.12 13.60
N GLN A 160 -16.71 11.34 13.87
CA GLN A 160 -16.26 12.41 14.77
C GLN A 160 -16.64 13.81 14.28
N LEU A 161 -16.56 14.05 12.96
CA LEU A 161 -16.97 15.33 12.37
C LEU A 161 -18.47 15.58 12.56
N GLU A 162 -19.31 14.54 12.44
CA GLU A 162 -20.76 14.65 12.63
C GLU A 162 -21.19 14.86 14.08
N GLU A 163 -20.41 14.32 15.03
CA GLU A 163 -20.66 14.50 16.45
C GLU A 163 -20.23 15.88 16.96
N THR A 164 -19.44 16.61 16.18
CA THR A 164 -18.84 17.88 16.60
C THR A 164 -19.58 19.05 15.96
N ASP A 165 -20.12 19.95 16.82
CA ASP A 165 -20.92 21.12 16.42
C ASP A 165 -20.07 22.34 16.00
N THR A 166 -18.74 22.17 15.83
CA THR A 166 -17.81 23.27 15.57
C THR A 166 -17.01 23.11 14.30
N ASP A 167 -16.89 24.17 13.52
CA ASP A 167 -16.05 24.24 12.31
C ASP A 167 -14.52 24.04 12.61
N GLU A 168 -14.15 24.02 13.90
CA GLU A 168 -12.76 23.85 14.36
C GLU A 168 -12.37 22.41 14.70
N TRP A 169 -13.28 21.45 14.53
CA TRP A 169 -13.05 20.04 14.84
C TRP A 169 -11.72 19.51 14.30
N TRP A 170 -11.35 19.88 13.11
CA TRP A 170 -10.18 19.39 12.40
C TRP A 170 -8.85 19.94 12.92
N VAL A 171 -8.87 20.95 13.79
CA VAL A 171 -7.67 21.57 14.40
C VAL A 171 -7.18 20.76 15.61
N VAL A 172 -8.10 20.04 16.29
CA VAL A 172 -7.85 19.36 17.56
C VAL A 172 -7.92 17.84 17.36
N GLY A 173 -6.81 17.15 17.56
CA GLY A 173 -6.77 15.70 17.62
C GLY A 173 -5.49 15.08 17.04
N GLU A 174 -5.03 14.04 17.70
CA GLU A 174 -3.94 13.18 17.22
C GLU A 174 -4.53 12.02 16.40
N PRO A 175 -3.77 11.46 15.42
CA PRO A 175 -4.21 10.28 14.71
C PRO A 175 -4.44 9.13 15.68
N PRO A 176 -5.42 8.22 15.41
CA PRO A 176 -5.65 7.05 16.24
C PRO A 176 -4.36 6.21 16.34
N SER A 177 -4.00 5.81 17.56
CA SER A 177 -2.88 4.89 17.80
C SER A 177 -3.14 3.55 17.12
N GLU A 178 -2.11 2.92 16.56
CA GLU A 178 -2.16 1.57 16.02
C GLU A 178 -2.54 0.52 17.06
#